data_379aa9fb4706e136e0df0e6be2bce8e3
#
_entry.id   379aa9fb4706e136e0df0e6be2bce8e3
#
_cell.length_a   1.000
_cell.length_b   1.000
_cell.length_c   1.000
_cell.angle_alpha   90.00
_cell.angle_beta   90.00
_cell.angle_gamma   90.00
#
_symmetry.space_group_name_H-M   'P 1'
#
loop_
_entity.id
_entity.type
_entity.pdbx_description
1 polymer ?
#
loop_
_entity_poly.entity_id
_entity_poly.type
_entity_poly.pdbx_seq_one_letter_code
_entity_poly.pdbx_strand_id
1 'polypeptide(L)'
;MLFRSGLEERISTRVGDLRTDKFGGGYDLVLISAICHMLSEEENRNLLARVYRALVKGGRVAIQDFLLRADKTGPRAGALFSLNMLVNTQGGASYSEYEYTAWLREAGFGEVRRVPLAGPAGVLIAARG
;
A
#
# COMPACT_ATOMS: atom_id res chain seq x y z
N MET A 1 -0.97 11.61 20.37
CA MET A 1 -0.36 10.59 21.21
C MET A 1 -1.36 9.51 21.57
N LEU A 2 -1.03 8.27 21.26
CA LEU A 2 -1.93 7.15 21.49
C LEU A 2 -2.34 7.04 22.96
N PHE A 3 -1.38 7.14 23.87
CA PHE A 3 -1.62 6.92 25.30
C PHE A 3 -2.40 8.02 26.01
N ARG A 4 -2.58 9.17 25.36
CA ARG A 4 -3.35 10.28 25.92
C ARG A 4 -4.75 10.41 25.33
N SER A 5 -5.08 9.59 24.33
CA SER A 5 -6.37 9.67 23.64
C SER A 5 -7.45 8.75 24.23
N GLY A 6 -7.12 7.93 25.21
CA GLY A 6 -8.04 6.94 25.77
C GLY A 6 -8.25 5.73 24.87
N LEU A 7 -7.36 5.51 23.91
CA LEU A 7 -7.46 4.42 22.95
C LEU A 7 -6.46 3.28 23.20
N GLU A 8 -5.77 3.29 24.35
CA GLU A 8 -4.72 2.33 24.68
C GLU A 8 -5.18 0.87 24.61
N GLU A 9 -6.42 0.60 24.96
CA GLU A 9 -6.99 -0.76 24.90
C GLU A 9 -7.35 -1.20 23.49
N ARG A 10 -7.45 -0.24 22.55
CA ARG A 10 -7.90 -0.49 21.18
C ARG A 10 -6.80 -0.35 20.14
N ILE A 11 -5.73 0.37 20.48
CA ILE A 11 -4.62 0.66 19.57
C ILE A 11 -3.33 0.23 20.23
N SER A 12 -2.54 -0.55 19.50
CA SER A 12 -1.22 -0.97 19.93
C SER A 12 -0.20 -0.68 18.83
N THR A 13 1.05 -0.56 19.21
CA THR A 13 2.16 -0.39 18.28
C THR A 13 3.05 -1.62 18.30
N ARG A 14 3.69 -1.90 17.16
CA ARG A 14 4.61 -3.02 17.02
C ARG A 14 5.83 -2.55 16.25
N VAL A 15 7.01 -2.79 16.82
CA VAL A 15 8.28 -2.52 16.16
C VAL A 15 8.63 -3.67 15.23
N GLY A 16 9.07 -3.36 14.02
CA GLY A 16 9.48 -4.38 13.06
C GLY A 16 10.00 -3.76 11.78
N ASP A 17 10.51 -4.60 10.90
CA ASP A 17 10.96 -4.22 9.57
C ASP A 17 9.87 -4.55 8.56
N LEU A 18 9.32 -3.50 7.95
CA LEU A 18 8.27 -3.60 6.94
C LEU A 18 8.66 -4.50 5.76
N ARG A 19 9.96 -4.57 5.44
CA ARG A 19 10.47 -5.31 4.28
C ARG A 19 10.54 -6.81 4.52
N THR A 20 10.68 -7.25 5.75
CA THR A 20 11.02 -8.64 6.06
C THR A 20 10.11 -9.30 7.08
N ASP A 21 9.56 -8.56 8.03
CA ASP A 21 8.81 -9.14 9.14
C ASP A 21 7.43 -9.64 8.73
N LYS A 22 6.98 -10.68 9.38
CA LYS A 22 5.61 -11.15 9.25
C LYS A 22 4.67 -10.24 10.04
N PHE A 23 3.47 -10.03 9.53
CA PHE A 23 2.49 -9.15 10.18
C PHE A 23 1.56 -9.86 11.15
N GLY A 24 1.72 -11.18 11.32
CA GLY A 24 0.76 -11.96 12.09
C GLY A 24 -0.44 -12.35 11.23
N GLY A 25 -1.62 -12.37 11.81
CA GLY A 25 -2.83 -12.77 11.09
C GLY A 25 -4.09 -12.32 11.79
N GLY A 26 -5.23 -12.65 11.20
CA GLY A 26 -6.54 -12.35 11.76
C GLY A 26 -7.04 -10.93 11.51
N TYR A 27 -6.42 -10.19 10.61
CA TYR A 27 -6.84 -8.82 10.31
C TYR A 27 -8.02 -8.79 9.33
N ASP A 28 -8.96 -7.90 9.58
CA ASP A 28 -10.10 -7.64 8.70
C ASP A 28 -9.79 -6.57 7.66
N LEU A 29 -8.89 -5.66 8.01
CA LEU A 29 -8.49 -4.56 7.14
C LEU A 29 -7.02 -4.23 7.38
N VAL A 30 -6.28 -4.07 6.30
CA VAL A 30 -4.92 -3.53 6.32
C VAL A 30 -4.90 -2.26 5.49
N LEU A 31 -4.46 -1.16 6.07
CA LEU A 31 -4.26 0.11 5.38
C LEU A 31 -2.77 0.33 5.16
N ILE A 32 -2.39 0.56 3.90
CA ILE A 32 -1.03 0.91 3.51
C ILE A 32 -1.07 2.32 2.94
N SER A 33 -0.68 3.29 3.74
CA SER A 33 -0.77 4.70 3.38
C SER A 33 0.60 5.32 3.21
N ALA A 34 0.88 5.84 2.02
CA ALA A 34 2.13 6.54 1.70
C ALA A 34 3.40 5.70 1.98
N ILE A 35 3.34 4.41 1.75
CA ILE A 35 4.43 3.45 1.99
C ILE A 35 5.00 2.90 0.70
N CYS A 36 4.14 2.49 -0.22
CA CYS A 36 4.56 1.75 -1.42
C CYS A 36 5.54 2.54 -2.29
N HIS A 37 5.45 3.85 -2.30
CA HIS A 37 6.36 4.70 -3.06
C HIS A 37 7.81 4.66 -2.54
N MET A 38 8.03 4.21 -1.32
CA MET A 38 9.37 4.06 -0.74
C MET A 38 10.02 2.73 -1.07
N LEU A 39 9.27 1.80 -1.63
CA LEU A 39 9.69 0.42 -1.90
C LEU A 39 9.90 0.19 -3.40
N SER A 40 10.79 -0.75 -3.72
CA SER A 40 10.95 -1.24 -5.08
C SER A 40 9.74 -2.08 -5.51
N GLU A 41 9.67 -2.44 -6.79
CA GLU A 41 8.62 -3.34 -7.28
C GLU A 41 8.64 -4.69 -6.57
N GLU A 42 9.82 -5.26 -6.41
CA GLU A 42 9.99 -6.55 -5.74
C GLU A 42 9.56 -6.48 -4.27
N GLU A 43 9.97 -5.42 -3.58
CA GLU A 43 9.57 -5.20 -2.19
C GLU A 43 8.07 -5.02 -2.04
N ASN A 44 7.42 -4.32 -2.98
CA ASN A 44 5.96 -4.16 -2.99
C ASN A 44 5.25 -5.49 -3.23
N ARG A 45 5.72 -6.30 -4.17
CA ARG A 45 5.16 -7.63 -4.40
C ARG A 45 5.24 -8.50 -3.15
N ASN A 46 6.38 -8.47 -2.51
CA ASN A 46 6.61 -9.22 -1.26
C ASN A 46 5.69 -8.71 -0.14
N LEU A 47 5.60 -7.40 0.02
CA LEU A 47 4.72 -6.77 1.02
C LEU A 47 3.26 -7.22 0.83
N LEU A 48 2.75 -7.15 -0.39
CA LEU A 48 1.35 -7.51 -0.66
C LEU A 48 1.09 -9.00 -0.47
N ALA A 49 2.06 -9.86 -0.75
CA ALA A 49 1.93 -11.28 -0.46
C ALA A 49 1.84 -11.55 1.05
N ARG A 50 2.63 -10.84 1.85
CA ARG A 50 2.58 -10.95 3.32
C ARG A 50 1.29 -10.38 3.89
N VAL A 51 0.81 -9.28 3.33
CA VAL A 51 -0.48 -8.69 3.72
C VAL A 51 -1.62 -9.65 3.42
N TYR A 52 -1.62 -10.28 2.25
CA TYR A 52 -2.62 -11.28 1.89
C TYR A 52 -2.71 -12.38 2.94
N ARG A 53 -1.57 -12.91 3.37
CA ARG A 53 -1.51 -13.97 4.38
C ARG A 53 -1.97 -13.51 5.75
N ALA A 54 -1.82 -12.23 6.06
CA ALA A 54 -2.21 -11.65 7.34
C ALA A 54 -3.71 -11.36 7.44
N LEU A 55 -4.40 -11.24 6.31
CA LEU A 55 -5.83 -10.98 6.27
C LEU A 55 -6.64 -12.26 6.46
N VAL A 56 -7.79 -12.14 7.13
CA VAL A 56 -8.79 -13.20 7.14
C VAL A 56 -9.45 -13.31 5.76
N LYS A 57 -10.09 -14.44 5.49
CA LYS A 57 -10.92 -14.60 4.29
C LYS A 57 -12.00 -13.52 4.28
N GLY A 58 -12.14 -12.80 3.17
CA GLY A 58 -13.03 -11.66 3.07
C GLY A 58 -12.44 -10.35 3.62
N GLY A 59 -11.26 -10.40 4.24
CA GLY A 59 -10.55 -9.21 4.68
C GLY A 59 -10.09 -8.37 3.50
N ARG A 60 -9.83 -7.09 3.75
CA ARG A 60 -9.52 -6.14 2.68
C ARG A 60 -8.20 -5.42 2.92
N VAL A 61 -7.52 -5.09 1.82
CA VAL A 61 -6.39 -4.18 1.82
C VAL A 61 -6.80 -2.87 1.15
N ALA A 62 -6.35 -1.77 1.71
CA ALA A 62 -6.50 -0.45 1.11
C ALA A 62 -5.11 0.17 0.95
N ILE A 63 -4.76 0.54 -0.28
CA ILE A 63 -3.50 1.21 -0.59
C ILE A 63 -3.81 2.66 -0.94
N GLN A 64 -3.24 3.60 -0.20
CA GLN A 64 -3.36 5.02 -0.48
C GLN A 64 -1.99 5.56 -0.87
N ASP A 65 -1.88 6.08 -2.08
CA ASP A 65 -0.64 6.63 -2.59
C ASP A 65 -0.90 7.49 -3.84
N PHE A 66 0.15 8.07 -4.42
CA PHE A 66 0.06 8.66 -5.74
C PHE A 66 -0.13 7.57 -6.78
N LEU A 67 -1.14 7.73 -7.64
CA LEU A 67 -1.45 6.76 -8.68
C LEU A 67 -1.17 7.39 -10.05
N LEU A 68 -0.22 6.83 -10.77
CA LEU A 68 0.13 7.27 -12.11
C LEU A 68 -0.72 6.54 -13.17
N ARG A 69 -0.82 7.15 -14.37
CA ARG A 69 -1.29 6.42 -15.55
C ARG A 69 -0.28 5.35 -15.93
N ALA A 70 -0.70 4.37 -16.73
CA ALA A 70 0.14 3.25 -17.11
C ALA A 70 1.46 3.69 -17.77
N ASP A 71 1.45 4.77 -18.56
CA ASP A 71 2.63 5.34 -19.21
C ASP A 71 3.47 6.24 -18.28
N LYS A 72 3.01 6.46 -17.06
CA LYS A 72 3.66 7.29 -16.03
C LYS A 72 3.88 8.76 -16.43
N THR A 73 3.10 9.26 -17.37
CA THR A 73 3.18 10.67 -17.78
C THR A 73 2.32 11.61 -16.94
N GLY A 74 1.45 11.07 -16.13
CA GLY A 74 0.59 11.84 -15.25
C GLY A 74 -0.09 10.99 -14.20
N PRO A 75 -0.78 11.59 -13.22
CA PRO A 75 -0.81 13.05 -13.01
C PRO A 75 0.57 13.64 -12.75
N ARG A 76 0.73 14.91 -13.12
CA ARG A 76 2.03 15.60 -13.03
C ARG A 76 2.67 15.54 -11.64
N ALA A 77 1.86 15.74 -10.61
CA ALA A 77 2.35 15.69 -9.22
C ALA A 77 2.94 14.33 -8.88
N GLY A 78 2.32 13.24 -9.31
CA GLY A 78 2.83 11.88 -9.10
C GLY A 78 4.12 11.62 -9.86
N ALA A 79 4.20 12.11 -11.11
CA ALA A 79 5.41 11.97 -11.93
C ALA A 79 6.60 12.72 -11.31
N LEU A 80 6.37 13.94 -10.82
CA LEU A 80 7.41 14.72 -10.13
C LEU A 80 7.81 14.06 -8.81
N PHE A 81 6.86 13.50 -8.09
CA PHE A 81 7.14 12.77 -6.85
C PHE A 81 8.01 11.53 -7.11
N SER A 82 7.81 10.87 -8.24
CA SER A 82 8.63 9.73 -8.63
C SER A 82 10.10 10.11 -8.79
N LEU A 83 10.38 11.27 -9.38
CA LEU A 83 11.74 11.78 -9.47
C LEU A 83 12.32 12.07 -8.08
N ASN A 84 11.54 12.63 -7.18
CA ASN A 84 11.95 12.86 -5.80
C ASN A 84 12.32 11.54 -5.10
N MET A 85 11.52 10.49 -5.30
CA MET A 85 11.79 9.18 -4.72
C MET A 85 13.05 8.53 -5.28
N LEU A 86 13.32 8.72 -6.56
CA LEU A 86 14.54 8.21 -7.20
C LEU A 86 15.80 8.76 -6.52
N VAL A 87 15.76 10.01 -6.10
CA VAL A 87 16.90 10.69 -5.46
C VAL A 87 16.98 10.39 -3.96
N ASN A 88 15.84 10.28 -3.27
CA ASN A 88 15.77 10.26 -1.82
C ASN A 88 15.49 8.90 -1.20
N THR A 89 15.22 7.88 -2.00
CA THR A 89 14.95 6.52 -1.50
C THR A 89 15.76 5.49 -2.28
N GLN A 90 15.94 4.32 -1.67
CA GLN A 90 16.58 3.19 -2.31
C GLN A 90 15.51 2.34 -3.04
N GLY A 91 15.36 2.56 -4.35
CA GLY A 91 14.46 1.81 -5.19
C GLY A 91 13.01 2.30 -5.23
N GLY A 92 12.69 3.39 -4.50
CA GLY A 92 11.33 3.92 -4.49
C GLY A 92 10.97 4.66 -5.77
N ALA A 93 9.67 4.72 -6.05
CA ALA A 93 9.10 5.41 -7.20
C ALA A 93 7.59 5.63 -6.99
N SER A 94 6.97 6.42 -7.85
CA SER A 94 5.52 6.39 -7.98
C SER A 94 5.13 5.33 -8.98
N TYR A 95 4.09 4.58 -8.67
CA TYR A 95 3.64 3.46 -9.50
C TYR A 95 2.25 3.74 -10.07
N SER A 96 1.92 3.08 -11.17
CA SER A 96 0.61 3.22 -11.79
C SER A 96 -0.42 2.34 -11.11
N GLU A 97 -1.70 2.71 -11.26
CA GLU A 97 -2.81 1.84 -10.86
C GLU A 97 -2.71 0.45 -11.48
N TYR A 98 -2.25 0.39 -12.74
CA TYR A 98 -2.04 -0.87 -13.44
C TYR A 98 -1.02 -1.75 -12.72
N GLU A 99 0.10 -1.18 -12.29
CA GLU A 99 1.13 -1.92 -11.56
C GLU A 99 0.62 -2.44 -10.23
N TYR A 100 -0.04 -1.59 -9.43
CA TYR A 100 -0.64 -2.01 -8.17
C TYR A 100 -1.68 -3.12 -8.36
N THR A 101 -2.52 -2.99 -9.37
CA THR A 101 -3.53 -4.00 -9.68
C THR A 101 -2.90 -5.34 -10.02
N ALA A 102 -1.85 -5.32 -10.84
CA ALA A 102 -1.12 -6.54 -11.19
C ALA A 102 -0.51 -7.22 -9.95
N TRP A 103 0.11 -6.45 -9.08
CA TRP A 103 0.70 -6.99 -7.85
C TRP A 103 -0.34 -7.55 -6.89
N LEU A 104 -1.46 -6.88 -6.75
CA LEU A 104 -2.57 -7.36 -5.91
C LEU A 104 -3.13 -8.68 -6.44
N ARG A 105 -3.36 -8.79 -7.73
CA ARG A 105 -3.83 -10.04 -8.34
C ARG A 105 -2.80 -11.15 -8.22
N GLU A 106 -1.54 -10.84 -8.42
CA GLU A 106 -0.45 -11.80 -8.25
C GLU A 106 -0.40 -12.35 -6.81
N ALA A 107 -0.70 -11.51 -5.82
CA ALA A 107 -0.76 -11.91 -4.42
C ALA A 107 -1.99 -12.77 -4.10
N GLY A 108 -3.01 -12.77 -4.95
CA GLY A 108 -4.21 -13.58 -4.79
C GLY A 108 -5.49 -12.77 -4.52
N PHE A 109 -5.40 -11.45 -4.46
CA PHE A 109 -6.59 -10.61 -4.27
C PHE A 109 -7.53 -10.67 -5.46
N GLY A 110 -8.81 -10.43 -5.19
CA GLY A 110 -9.84 -10.39 -6.22
C GLY A 110 -9.89 -9.04 -6.95
N GLU A 111 -11.10 -8.59 -7.25
CA GLU A 111 -11.31 -7.35 -7.97
C GLU A 111 -10.72 -6.16 -7.21
N VAL A 112 -10.01 -5.30 -7.94
CA VAL A 112 -9.41 -4.08 -7.40
C VAL A 112 -10.31 -2.90 -7.75
N ARG A 113 -10.73 -2.16 -6.73
CA ARG A 113 -11.58 -0.98 -6.89
C ARG A 113 -10.80 0.28 -6.52
N ARG A 114 -10.93 1.29 -7.35
CA ARG A 114 -10.34 2.61 -7.10
C ARG A 114 -11.36 3.53 -6.44
N VAL A 115 -10.93 4.19 -5.37
CA VAL A 115 -11.69 5.27 -4.73
C VAL A 115 -10.92 6.57 -4.95
N PRO A 116 -11.48 7.54 -5.68
CA PRO A 116 -10.79 8.80 -5.92
C PRO A 116 -10.75 9.64 -4.64
N LEU A 117 -9.64 10.35 -4.46
CA LEU A 117 -9.46 11.33 -3.40
C LEU A 117 -9.27 12.71 -4.02
N ALA A 118 -9.45 13.75 -3.23
CA ALA A 118 -9.07 15.09 -3.64
C ALA A 118 -7.55 15.17 -3.85
N GLY A 119 -7.11 15.82 -4.94
CA GLY A 119 -5.70 15.93 -5.27
C GLY A 119 -5.14 14.71 -6.01
N PRO A 120 -3.80 14.54 -6.04
CA PRO A 120 -3.14 13.54 -6.88
C PRO A 120 -3.15 12.12 -6.31
N ALA A 121 -3.57 11.95 -5.08
CA ALA A 121 -3.61 10.62 -4.44
C ALA A 121 -4.91 9.89 -4.75
N GLY A 122 -4.88 8.58 -4.61
CA GLY A 122 -6.07 7.74 -4.71
C GLY A 122 -5.94 6.53 -3.78
N VAL A 123 -7.03 5.79 -3.65
CA VAL A 123 -7.07 4.57 -2.85
C VAL A 123 -7.47 3.40 -3.74
N LEU A 124 -6.73 2.30 -3.63
CA LEU A 124 -7.09 1.03 -4.25
C LEU A 124 -7.49 0.06 -3.14
N ILE A 125 -8.64 -0.58 -3.32
CA ILE A 125 -9.18 -1.54 -2.34
C ILE A 125 -9.37 -2.89 -3.04
N ALA A 126 -8.91 -3.95 -2.37
CA ALA A 126 -9.11 -5.31 -2.84
C ALA A 126 -9.38 -6.23 -1.66
N ALA A 127 -10.13 -7.29 -1.90
CA ALA A 127 -10.50 -8.26 -0.87
C ALA A 127 -9.78 -9.59 -1.07
N ARG A 128 -9.49 -10.25 0.03
CA ARG A 128 -9.06 -11.66 0.02
C ARG A 128 -10.30 -12.54 -0.14
N GLY A 129 -10.31 -13.28 -1.23
CA GLY A 129 -11.43 -14.20 -1.54
C GLY A 129 -11.48 -15.46 -0.71
#